data_0619bb44852a6433ff17390f18964e27
#
_entry.id   0619bb44852a6433ff17390f18964e27
#
_cell.length_a   1.000
_cell.length_b   1.000
_cell.length_c   1.000
_cell.angle_alpha   90.00
_cell.angle_beta   90.00
_cell.angle_gamma   90.00
#
_symmetry.space_group_name_H-M   'P 1'
#
loop_
_entity.id
_entity.type
_entity.pdbx_description
1 polymer ?
#
loop_
_entity_poly.entity_id
_entity_poly.type
_entity_poly.pdbx_seq_one_letter_code
_entity_poly.pdbx_strand_id
1 'polypeptide(L)'
;MLRVTTKVEEEHGRVTLKLEGKLAGPWVDEFERCWCLAVEKWKNLVVELEGVTFIDSKGKCLLAKIHGQGAKLIGAGLMTKSIIEEIAGCGGEQGRDANGSRGSKHTILGTLVLLVLPMFLCFGSARGQESNPLKLTLKEAVQLALKQNPQVQVANLNLAQSVQDRNIARAGLLPQADFETVDRAERYNIYALFGSKFPGIAQHGGPFQFFQAGPNFSIPVFDLTLWRRWQSAHQGIRASEAQETTVREQTVLLVISQYLGALRAGTAVVAAQSRVDLAQALYDQAFDLQKNGVGTGLDALRANVELQNEKQRLIEAQTQEEVALYGLVRLLNLDPHQKVELADKPSFFQTPEFEASQSLEQAFITRPEMKALEARERIAVLGKKTASESRLPSINASGNWAYQGLSLPSVIPSYIFQVSLDVPLFTSGRIHAQIARSDLEIKKVAQERADLRDQIALEVKAAVVQLQSARTEVDVANLGVKLAQEEVTQARDRFQAGVANNIEVITAQDALARANDNQIAALYRYNQSRADLAHAIGQTEGLYAK
;
A
#
# COMPACT_ATOMS: atom_id res chain seq x y z
N MET A 1 -22.07 5.03 1.31
CA MET A 1 -23.39 4.67 1.82
C MET A 1 -24.27 4.32 0.63
N LEU A 2 -24.98 3.21 0.64
CA LEU A 2 -25.93 2.80 -0.37
C LEU A 2 -27.34 2.94 0.17
N ARG A 3 -28.25 3.48 -0.61
CA ARG A 3 -29.67 3.54 -0.30
C ARG A 3 -30.42 2.64 -1.29
N VAL A 4 -31.23 1.72 -0.78
CA VAL A 4 -32.08 0.84 -1.59
C VAL A 4 -33.54 1.25 -1.34
N THR A 5 -34.26 1.59 -2.41
CA THR A 5 -35.68 1.96 -2.33
C THR A 5 -36.50 1.02 -3.18
N THR A 6 -37.52 0.38 -2.62
CA THR A 6 -38.41 -0.51 -3.32
C THR A 6 -39.67 0.25 -3.77
N LYS A 7 -39.93 0.30 -5.08
CA LYS A 7 -41.18 0.83 -5.65
C LYS A 7 -41.99 -0.35 -6.19
N VAL A 8 -43.22 -0.46 -5.74
CA VAL A 8 -44.17 -1.49 -6.22
C VAL A 8 -45.20 -0.82 -7.12
N GLU A 9 -45.25 -1.26 -8.39
CA GLU A 9 -46.28 -0.85 -9.35
C GLU A 9 -47.38 -1.89 -9.38
N GLU A 10 -48.45 -1.66 -8.65
CA GLU A 10 -49.56 -2.63 -8.48
C GLU A 10 -50.31 -2.93 -9.78
N GLU A 11 -50.40 -2.00 -10.75
CA GLU A 11 -51.10 -2.19 -12.02
C GLU A 11 -50.44 -3.20 -12.96
N HIS A 12 -49.14 -3.48 -12.84
CA HIS A 12 -48.40 -4.38 -13.73
C HIS A 12 -47.67 -5.52 -13.02
N GLY A 13 -47.81 -5.68 -11.71
CA GLY A 13 -47.11 -6.67 -10.91
C GLY A 13 -45.58 -6.60 -11.01
N ARG A 14 -45.04 -5.37 -11.27
CA ARG A 14 -43.62 -5.11 -11.43
C ARG A 14 -43.09 -4.42 -10.17
N VAL A 15 -41.94 -4.87 -9.69
CA VAL A 15 -41.24 -4.25 -8.57
C VAL A 15 -39.90 -3.70 -9.02
N THR A 16 -39.67 -2.42 -8.79
CA THR A 16 -38.42 -1.72 -9.12
C THR A 16 -37.62 -1.49 -7.86
N LEU A 17 -36.39 -2.01 -7.81
CA LEU A 17 -35.39 -1.74 -6.79
C LEU A 17 -34.48 -0.62 -7.26
N LYS A 18 -34.66 0.58 -6.72
CA LYS A 18 -33.84 1.75 -7.03
C LYS A 18 -32.64 1.82 -6.09
N LEU A 19 -31.43 1.88 -6.67
CA LEU A 19 -30.15 1.99 -5.97
C LEU A 19 -29.58 3.40 -6.10
N GLU A 20 -29.18 4.00 -4.97
CA GLU A 20 -28.55 5.32 -4.93
C GLU A 20 -27.29 5.29 -4.06
N GLY A 21 -26.14 5.79 -4.57
CA GLY A 21 -24.87 5.88 -3.85
C GLY A 21 -23.80 4.92 -4.36
N LYS A 22 -23.01 4.27 -3.46
CA LYS A 22 -21.89 3.38 -3.83
C LYS A 22 -22.24 1.92 -3.55
N LEU A 23 -22.22 1.08 -4.59
CA LEU A 23 -22.37 -0.38 -4.47
C LEU A 23 -20.99 -1.02 -4.34
N ALA A 24 -20.43 -1.03 -3.12
CA ALA A 24 -19.09 -1.51 -2.83
C ALA A 24 -18.94 -1.99 -1.38
N GLY A 25 -18.03 -2.95 -1.14
CA GLY A 25 -17.73 -3.49 0.18
C GLY A 25 -18.94 -4.08 0.89
N PRO A 26 -19.20 -3.74 2.18
CA PRO A 26 -20.30 -4.31 2.98
C PRO A 26 -21.70 -4.06 2.40
N TRP A 27 -21.84 -3.01 1.58
CA TRP A 27 -23.12 -2.64 0.95
C TRP A 27 -23.55 -3.60 -0.16
N VAL A 28 -22.62 -4.38 -0.72
CA VAL A 28 -22.92 -5.44 -1.71
C VAL A 28 -23.67 -6.57 -1.03
N ASP A 29 -23.22 -7.00 0.14
CA ASP A 29 -23.84 -8.07 0.93
C ASP A 29 -25.24 -7.66 1.43
N GLU A 30 -25.40 -6.39 1.79
CA GLU A 30 -26.69 -5.83 2.20
C GLU A 30 -27.68 -5.76 1.05
N PHE A 31 -27.22 -5.36 -0.15
CA PHE A 31 -28.05 -5.39 -1.34
C PHE A 31 -28.41 -6.82 -1.76
N GLU A 32 -27.50 -7.80 -1.63
CA GLU A 32 -27.79 -9.21 -1.89
C GLU A 32 -28.91 -9.73 -0.96
N ARG A 33 -28.90 -9.37 0.31
CA ARG A 33 -29.99 -9.71 1.25
C ARG A 33 -31.33 -9.11 0.82
N CYS A 34 -31.33 -7.81 0.48
CA CYS A 34 -32.53 -7.14 -0.02
C CYS A 34 -33.07 -7.79 -1.30
N TRP A 35 -32.16 -8.20 -2.19
CA TRP A 35 -32.48 -8.92 -3.43
C TRP A 35 -33.13 -10.27 -3.15
N CYS A 36 -32.56 -11.10 -2.28
CA CYS A 36 -33.09 -12.41 -1.92
C CYS A 36 -34.51 -12.30 -1.37
N LEU A 37 -34.78 -11.34 -0.51
CA LEU A 37 -36.12 -11.08 0.04
C LEU A 37 -37.12 -10.61 -1.04
N ALA A 38 -36.67 -9.90 -2.06
CA ALA A 38 -37.51 -9.43 -3.14
C ALA A 38 -37.87 -10.55 -4.13
N VAL A 39 -36.90 -11.44 -4.45
CA VAL A 39 -37.08 -12.57 -5.37
C VAL A 39 -38.09 -13.60 -4.81
N GLU A 40 -38.14 -13.79 -3.49
CA GLU A 40 -39.11 -14.70 -2.84
C GLU A 40 -40.57 -14.24 -3.00
N LYS A 41 -40.80 -12.93 -3.11
CA LYS A 41 -42.16 -12.35 -3.16
C LYS A 41 -42.63 -11.99 -4.56
N TRP A 42 -41.74 -11.72 -5.53
CA TRP A 42 -42.09 -11.11 -6.81
C TRP A 42 -41.38 -11.76 -7.99
N LYS A 43 -42.11 -12.03 -9.10
CA LYS A 43 -41.55 -12.66 -10.29
C LYS A 43 -40.94 -11.72 -11.33
N ASN A 44 -41.35 -10.46 -11.35
CA ASN A 44 -40.87 -9.46 -12.32
C ASN A 44 -40.11 -8.33 -11.60
N LEU A 45 -38.81 -8.49 -11.46
CA LEU A 45 -37.95 -7.55 -10.76
C LEU A 45 -37.09 -6.71 -11.74
N VAL A 46 -37.03 -5.41 -11.49
CA VAL A 46 -36.21 -4.45 -12.23
C VAL A 46 -35.28 -3.77 -11.23
N VAL A 47 -34.00 -3.68 -11.58
CA VAL A 47 -32.99 -2.96 -10.78
C VAL A 47 -32.60 -1.70 -11.52
N GLU A 48 -32.87 -0.55 -10.90
CA GLU A 48 -32.55 0.77 -11.42
C GLU A 48 -31.25 1.30 -10.79
N LEU A 49 -30.24 1.55 -11.62
CA LEU A 49 -28.89 1.96 -11.24
C LEU A 49 -28.62 3.45 -11.53
N GLU A 50 -29.66 4.24 -11.78
CA GLU A 50 -29.53 5.65 -12.20
C GLU A 50 -28.83 6.53 -11.15
N GLY A 51 -29.02 6.23 -9.87
CA GLY A 51 -28.38 6.94 -8.75
C GLY A 51 -27.06 6.34 -8.26
N VAL A 52 -26.50 5.32 -8.93
CA VAL A 52 -25.26 4.68 -8.49
C VAL A 52 -24.03 5.41 -9.03
N THR A 53 -23.16 5.84 -8.10
CA THR A 53 -21.96 6.63 -8.42
C THR A 53 -20.69 5.77 -8.53
N PHE A 54 -20.66 4.56 -7.95
CA PHE A 54 -19.52 3.66 -8.00
C PHE A 54 -19.96 2.20 -7.79
N ILE A 55 -19.35 1.26 -8.53
CA ILE A 55 -19.58 -0.20 -8.41
C ILE A 55 -18.22 -0.89 -8.39
N ASP A 56 -17.95 -1.67 -7.33
CA ASP A 56 -16.73 -2.47 -7.23
C ASP A 56 -16.85 -3.83 -7.96
N SER A 57 -15.78 -4.63 -7.96
CA SER A 57 -15.76 -5.94 -8.64
C SER A 57 -16.78 -6.92 -8.04
N LYS A 58 -17.01 -6.89 -6.72
CA LYS A 58 -18.03 -7.71 -6.05
C LYS A 58 -19.45 -7.27 -6.44
N GLY A 59 -19.68 -5.96 -6.52
CA GLY A 59 -20.94 -5.38 -6.98
C GLY A 59 -21.25 -5.75 -8.44
N LYS A 60 -20.25 -5.74 -9.32
CA LYS A 60 -20.40 -6.22 -10.71
C LYS A 60 -20.78 -7.68 -10.78
N CYS A 61 -20.10 -8.55 -10.03
CA CYS A 61 -20.42 -9.98 -9.95
C CYS A 61 -21.84 -10.23 -9.44
N LEU A 62 -22.29 -9.49 -8.42
CA LEU A 62 -23.66 -9.59 -7.91
C LEU A 62 -24.70 -9.15 -8.96
N LEU A 63 -24.47 -8.04 -9.66
CA LEU A 63 -25.36 -7.58 -10.74
C LEU A 63 -25.43 -8.58 -11.91
N ALA A 64 -24.30 -9.21 -12.26
CA ALA A 64 -24.27 -10.29 -13.28
C ALA A 64 -25.08 -11.50 -12.83
N LYS A 65 -24.98 -11.91 -11.56
CA LYS A 65 -25.76 -12.98 -10.96
C LYS A 65 -27.27 -12.66 -10.98
N ILE A 66 -27.64 -11.43 -10.62
CA ILE A 66 -29.02 -10.93 -10.62
C ILE A 66 -29.58 -10.89 -12.05
N HIS A 67 -28.79 -10.45 -13.03
CA HIS A 67 -29.18 -10.46 -14.45
C HIS A 67 -29.37 -11.88 -14.97
N GLY A 68 -28.48 -12.83 -14.61
CA GLY A 68 -28.60 -14.24 -14.93
C GLY A 68 -29.84 -14.92 -14.31
N GLN A 69 -30.39 -14.38 -13.24
CA GLN A 69 -31.64 -14.81 -12.62
C GLN A 69 -32.91 -14.21 -13.28
N GLY A 70 -32.76 -13.44 -14.36
CA GLY A 70 -33.86 -12.91 -15.16
C GLY A 70 -34.30 -11.48 -14.78
N ALA A 71 -33.59 -10.79 -13.92
CA ALA A 71 -33.86 -9.39 -13.62
C ALA A 71 -33.42 -8.46 -14.73
N LYS A 72 -34.20 -7.40 -14.98
CA LYS A 72 -33.83 -6.34 -15.93
C LYS A 72 -33.05 -5.25 -15.22
N LEU A 73 -31.81 -4.96 -15.70
CA LEU A 73 -31.00 -3.87 -15.21
C LEU A 73 -31.27 -2.62 -16.07
N ILE A 74 -31.49 -1.46 -15.41
CA ILE A 74 -31.70 -0.16 -16.06
C ILE A 74 -30.71 0.84 -15.48
N GLY A 75 -29.95 1.54 -16.36
CA GLY A 75 -29.03 2.60 -15.97
C GLY A 75 -28.97 3.69 -17.01
N ALA A 76 -29.00 4.97 -16.62
CA ALA A 76 -28.98 6.11 -17.52
C ALA A 76 -27.57 6.74 -17.67
N GLY A 77 -26.66 6.55 -16.68
CA GLY A 77 -25.30 7.08 -16.68
C GLY A 77 -24.35 6.33 -17.63
N LEU A 78 -23.34 7.00 -18.17
CA LEU A 78 -22.30 6.39 -19.03
C LEU A 78 -21.63 5.19 -18.38
N MET A 79 -21.28 5.29 -17.08
CA MET A 79 -20.63 4.26 -16.30
C MET A 79 -21.54 3.05 -16.05
N THR A 80 -22.82 3.29 -15.71
CA THR A 80 -23.80 2.22 -15.47
C THR A 80 -24.21 1.53 -16.76
N LYS A 81 -24.32 2.24 -17.90
CA LYS A 81 -24.55 1.65 -19.21
C LYS A 81 -23.41 0.73 -19.64
N SER A 82 -22.17 1.18 -19.54
CA SER A 82 -20.97 0.37 -19.86
C SER A 82 -20.92 -0.93 -19.06
N ILE A 83 -21.25 -0.87 -17.76
CA ILE A 83 -21.29 -2.08 -16.90
C ILE A 83 -22.45 -3.01 -17.28
N ILE A 84 -23.62 -2.47 -17.62
CA ILE A 84 -24.76 -3.28 -18.08
C ILE A 84 -24.45 -3.95 -19.41
N GLU A 85 -23.79 -3.26 -20.35
CA GLU A 85 -23.34 -3.82 -21.63
C GLU A 85 -22.26 -4.90 -21.43
N GLU A 86 -21.32 -4.69 -20.51
CA GLU A 86 -20.31 -5.68 -20.13
C GLU A 86 -20.96 -6.97 -19.58
N ILE A 87 -21.96 -6.83 -18.70
CA ILE A 87 -22.71 -7.95 -18.11
C ILE A 87 -23.56 -8.66 -19.16
N ALA A 88 -24.22 -7.94 -20.07
CA ALA A 88 -25.03 -8.50 -21.14
C ALA A 88 -24.17 -9.20 -22.22
N GLY A 89 -22.94 -8.69 -22.49
CA GLY A 89 -21.99 -9.28 -23.43
C GLY A 89 -21.37 -10.59 -22.95
N CYS A 90 -21.15 -10.77 -21.63
CA CYS A 90 -20.65 -12.03 -21.06
C CYS A 90 -21.63 -13.19 -21.12
N GLY A 91 -22.90 -12.96 -21.42
CA GLY A 91 -23.94 -14.00 -21.61
C GLY A 91 -24.03 -14.58 -23.02
N GLY A 92 -23.20 -14.11 -23.98
CA GLY A 92 -23.31 -14.36 -25.42
C GLY A 92 -22.31 -15.30 -26.08
N GLU A 93 -21.28 -15.78 -25.38
CA GLU A 93 -20.20 -16.59 -25.96
C GLU A 93 -20.19 -18.09 -25.56
N GLN A 94 -21.35 -18.73 -25.49
CA GLN A 94 -21.40 -20.19 -25.55
C GLN A 94 -22.53 -20.62 -26.47
N GLY A 95 -22.23 -20.77 -27.75
CA GLY A 95 -23.17 -21.45 -28.66
C GLY A 95 -23.20 -20.95 -30.10
N ARG A 96 -22.07 -21.01 -30.82
CA ARG A 96 -22.06 -21.12 -32.27
C ARG A 96 -20.87 -21.95 -32.71
N ASP A 97 -21.14 -23.26 -32.89
CA ASP A 97 -20.62 -24.02 -34.01
C ASP A 97 -21.30 -25.38 -34.06
N ALA A 98 -21.68 -25.71 -35.31
CA ALA A 98 -22.03 -27.00 -35.88
C ALA A 98 -23.50 -27.26 -36.20
N ASN A 99 -23.84 -26.85 -37.36
CA ASN A 99 -24.56 -27.43 -38.49
C ASN A 99 -25.06 -28.87 -38.39
N GLY A 100 -26.37 -29.03 -38.65
CA GLY A 100 -26.86 -30.11 -39.52
C GLY A 100 -27.52 -31.30 -38.86
N SER A 101 -28.79 -31.45 -39.19
CA SER A 101 -29.53 -32.70 -39.38
C SER A 101 -30.68 -33.03 -38.43
N ARG A 102 -31.86 -32.84 -39.02
CA ARG A 102 -33.15 -33.56 -38.87
C ARG A 102 -33.26 -34.68 -37.81
N GLY A 103 -34.34 -34.57 -37.04
CA GLY A 103 -35.31 -35.67 -36.89
C GLY A 103 -35.32 -36.40 -35.56
N SER A 104 -36.44 -36.31 -34.97
CA SER A 104 -37.12 -37.34 -34.16
C SER A 104 -37.50 -36.94 -32.74
N LYS A 105 -38.82 -36.79 -32.59
CA LYS A 105 -39.52 -36.79 -31.30
C LYS A 105 -39.31 -38.15 -30.64
N HIS A 106 -38.96 -38.21 -29.37
CA HIS A 106 -39.57 -39.15 -28.39
C HIS A 106 -39.06 -38.88 -26.98
N THR A 107 -40.00 -38.56 -26.11
CA THR A 107 -40.16 -38.97 -24.71
C THR A 107 -38.95 -39.43 -23.92
N ILE A 108 -38.54 -38.65 -22.91
CA ILE A 108 -38.04 -39.19 -21.65
C ILE A 108 -38.49 -38.28 -20.50
N LEU A 109 -39.63 -38.60 -19.95
CA LEU A 109 -40.10 -38.25 -18.62
C LEU A 109 -39.66 -39.43 -17.73
N GLY A 110 -38.62 -39.27 -16.94
CA GLY A 110 -38.29 -40.38 -16.04
C GLY A 110 -36.95 -40.42 -15.34
N THR A 111 -36.06 -39.40 -15.44
CA THR A 111 -34.72 -39.48 -14.80
C THR A 111 -34.30 -38.23 -14.00
N LEU A 112 -35.24 -37.42 -13.54
CA LEU A 112 -34.95 -36.16 -12.84
C LEU A 112 -35.20 -36.22 -11.33
N VAL A 113 -35.45 -37.40 -10.75
CA VAL A 113 -35.71 -37.53 -9.30
C VAL A 113 -34.54 -38.13 -8.50
N LEU A 114 -33.48 -38.61 -9.15
CA LEU A 114 -32.40 -39.35 -8.45
C LEU A 114 -31.09 -38.57 -8.30
N LEU A 115 -31.04 -37.27 -8.67
CA LEU A 115 -29.81 -36.42 -8.61
C LEU A 115 -29.89 -35.27 -7.60
N VAL A 116 -31.00 -35.16 -6.84
CA VAL A 116 -31.20 -34.08 -5.85
C VAL A 116 -30.86 -34.52 -4.40
N LEU A 117 -30.69 -35.82 -4.15
CA LEU A 117 -30.49 -36.33 -2.79
C LEU A 117 -29.04 -36.28 -2.21
N PRO A 118 -27.94 -36.20 -2.99
CA PRO A 118 -26.62 -36.03 -2.37
C PRO A 118 -26.17 -34.58 -2.12
N MET A 119 -26.96 -33.56 -2.51
CA MET A 119 -26.54 -32.15 -2.35
C MET A 119 -26.90 -31.55 -0.98
N PHE A 120 -27.64 -32.28 -0.14
CA PHE A 120 -28.05 -31.81 1.20
C PHE A 120 -27.15 -32.29 2.35
N LEU A 121 -26.09 -33.06 2.07
CA LEU A 121 -25.17 -33.57 3.10
C LEU A 121 -23.80 -32.88 3.16
N CYS A 122 -23.59 -31.78 2.41
CA CYS A 122 -22.37 -30.97 2.46
C CYS A 122 -22.54 -29.64 3.20
N PHE A 123 -23.59 -29.45 4.02
CA PHE A 123 -23.54 -28.47 5.09
C PHE A 123 -22.77 -29.08 6.28
N GLY A 124 -21.54 -29.50 6.00
CA GLY A 124 -20.54 -29.72 7.01
C GLY A 124 -20.27 -28.36 7.64
N SER A 125 -20.55 -28.25 8.94
CA SER A 125 -20.11 -27.19 9.81
C SER A 125 -18.74 -26.71 9.36
N ALA A 126 -18.62 -25.46 8.91
CA ALA A 126 -17.37 -24.76 8.88
C ALA A 126 -16.94 -24.57 10.35
N ARG A 127 -16.41 -25.66 10.97
CA ARG A 127 -15.57 -25.54 12.10
C ARG A 127 -14.44 -24.66 11.61
N GLY A 128 -14.29 -23.49 12.23
CA GLY A 128 -13.12 -22.68 12.06
C GLY A 128 -11.91 -23.61 12.17
N GLN A 129 -11.25 -23.84 11.06
CA GLN A 129 -9.99 -24.53 11.03
C GLN A 129 -9.08 -23.66 11.87
N GLU A 130 -8.75 -24.10 13.10
CA GLU A 130 -7.68 -23.48 13.84
C GLU A 130 -6.49 -23.50 12.90
N SER A 131 -6.19 -22.34 12.33
CA SER A 131 -5.05 -22.19 11.43
C SER A 131 -3.83 -22.59 12.23
N ASN A 132 -3.14 -23.63 11.79
CA ASN A 132 -1.85 -24.00 12.38
C ASN A 132 -1.00 -22.72 12.48
N PRO A 133 -0.35 -22.48 13.61
CA PRO A 133 0.47 -21.28 13.78
C PRO A 133 1.51 -21.23 12.66
N LEU A 134 1.59 -20.09 12.00
CA LEU A 134 2.59 -19.86 10.97
C LEU A 134 3.94 -19.64 11.64
N LYS A 135 4.85 -20.61 11.46
CA LYS A 135 6.23 -20.48 11.95
C LYS A 135 7.01 -19.62 10.99
N LEU A 136 7.60 -18.55 11.51
CA LEU A 136 8.36 -17.58 10.71
C LEU A 136 9.76 -17.40 11.29
N THR A 137 10.76 -17.50 10.42
CA THR A 137 12.11 -16.99 10.66
C THR A 137 12.19 -15.51 10.27
N LEU A 138 13.20 -14.79 10.77
CA LEU A 138 13.42 -13.38 10.40
C LEU A 138 13.56 -13.21 8.88
N LYS A 139 14.27 -14.10 8.21
CA LYS A 139 14.45 -14.08 6.76
C LYS A 139 13.12 -14.24 6.02
N GLU A 140 12.30 -15.19 6.42
CA GLU A 140 10.97 -15.43 5.83
C GLU A 140 10.04 -14.23 6.07
N ALA A 141 10.06 -13.64 7.26
CA ALA A 141 9.30 -12.45 7.59
C ALA A 141 9.69 -11.26 6.68
N VAL A 142 10.99 -11.03 6.46
CA VAL A 142 11.49 -9.99 5.57
C VAL A 142 11.05 -10.25 4.11
N GLN A 143 11.19 -11.48 3.62
CA GLN A 143 10.77 -11.83 2.26
C GLN A 143 9.26 -11.67 2.06
N LEU A 144 8.47 -12.05 3.04
CA LEU A 144 7.02 -11.92 3.02
C LEU A 144 6.60 -10.45 3.02
N ALA A 145 7.23 -9.62 3.85
CA ALA A 145 6.97 -8.18 3.88
C ALA A 145 7.31 -7.51 2.55
N LEU A 146 8.47 -7.79 1.96
CA LEU A 146 8.85 -7.25 0.65
C LEU A 146 7.85 -7.62 -0.46
N LYS A 147 7.17 -8.76 -0.32
CA LYS A 147 6.17 -9.25 -1.29
C LYS A 147 4.77 -8.68 -1.05
N GLN A 148 4.35 -8.49 0.19
CA GLN A 148 2.95 -8.23 0.53
C GLN A 148 2.70 -6.90 1.26
N ASN A 149 3.73 -6.24 1.80
CA ASN A 149 3.56 -5.00 2.55
C ASN A 149 2.95 -3.90 1.65
N PRO A 150 1.86 -3.24 2.08
CA PRO A 150 1.16 -2.23 1.28
C PRO A 150 2.05 -1.04 0.89
N GLN A 151 2.99 -0.62 1.74
CA GLN A 151 3.89 0.50 1.43
C GLN A 151 4.84 0.16 0.29
N VAL A 152 5.38 -1.07 0.25
CA VAL A 152 6.21 -1.57 -0.84
C VAL A 152 5.38 -1.67 -2.14
N GLN A 153 4.14 -2.15 -2.06
CA GLN A 153 3.25 -2.20 -3.22
C GLN A 153 2.93 -0.80 -3.76
N VAL A 154 2.68 0.19 -2.89
CA VAL A 154 2.49 1.58 -3.29
C VAL A 154 3.74 2.14 -3.97
N ALA A 155 4.94 1.84 -3.45
CA ALA A 155 6.20 2.27 -4.07
C ALA A 155 6.39 1.67 -5.47
N ASN A 156 6.08 0.38 -5.66
CA ASN A 156 6.08 -0.29 -6.97
C ASN A 156 5.09 0.35 -7.95
N LEU A 157 3.90 0.71 -7.48
CA LEU A 157 2.88 1.39 -8.31
C LEU A 157 3.33 2.81 -8.69
N ASN A 158 3.98 3.55 -7.80
CA ASN A 158 4.56 4.86 -8.10
C ASN A 158 5.67 4.76 -9.16
N LEU A 159 6.51 3.71 -9.09
CA LEU A 159 7.48 3.43 -10.13
C LEU A 159 6.80 3.14 -11.48
N ALA A 160 5.78 2.29 -11.50
CA ALA A 160 5.01 2.00 -12.70
C ALA A 160 4.32 3.26 -13.26
N GLN A 161 3.82 4.16 -12.40
CA GLN A 161 3.27 5.45 -12.79
C GLN A 161 4.32 6.33 -13.45
N SER A 162 5.54 6.42 -12.91
CA SER A 162 6.62 7.23 -13.50
C SER A 162 7.03 6.74 -14.90
N VAL A 163 6.90 5.42 -15.17
CA VAL A 163 7.07 4.86 -16.51
C VAL A 163 5.99 5.37 -17.47
N GLN A 164 4.74 5.48 -17.01
CA GLN A 164 3.67 6.07 -17.84
C GLN A 164 3.85 7.56 -18.03
N ASP A 165 4.31 8.30 -17.04
CA ASP A 165 4.63 9.73 -17.18
C ASP A 165 5.67 9.98 -18.28
N ARG A 166 6.71 9.10 -18.36
CA ARG A 166 7.65 9.13 -19.48
C ARG A 166 6.97 8.82 -20.82
N ASN A 167 6.05 7.85 -20.87
CA ASN A 167 5.31 7.51 -22.07
C ASN A 167 4.41 8.67 -22.53
N ILE A 168 3.75 9.36 -21.59
CA ILE A 168 2.98 10.58 -21.85
C ILE A 168 3.88 11.68 -22.43
N ALA A 169 5.04 11.91 -21.81
CA ALA A 169 6.00 12.88 -22.30
C ALA A 169 6.52 12.52 -23.71
N ARG A 170 6.71 11.22 -23.99
CA ARG A 170 7.06 10.73 -25.34
C ARG A 170 5.93 10.93 -26.33
N ALA A 171 4.69 10.68 -25.94
CA ALA A 171 3.52 10.87 -26.79
C ALA A 171 3.38 12.33 -27.27
N GLY A 172 3.79 13.30 -26.45
CA GLY A 172 3.86 14.70 -26.84
C GLY A 172 4.84 15.01 -27.98
N LEU A 173 5.76 14.10 -28.33
CA LEU A 173 6.67 14.20 -29.46
C LEU A 173 6.13 13.53 -30.73
N LEU A 174 5.03 12.81 -30.64
CA LEU A 174 4.46 12.03 -31.73
C LEU A 174 3.24 12.74 -32.34
N PRO A 175 2.87 12.37 -33.56
CA PRO A 175 1.63 12.84 -34.17
C PRO A 175 0.43 12.53 -33.27
N GLN A 176 -0.46 13.53 -33.16
CA GLN A 176 -1.74 13.39 -32.46
C GLN A 176 -2.88 13.60 -33.47
N ALA A 177 -3.94 12.85 -33.29
CA ALA A 177 -5.15 12.97 -34.07
C ALA A 177 -6.37 12.88 -33.16
N ASP A 178 -7.31 13.77 -33.33
CA ASP A 178 -8.61 13.79 -32.68
C ASP A 178 -9.72 13.95 -33.69
N PHE A 179 -10.91 13.49 -33.35
CA PHE A 179 -12.09 13.69 -34.16
C PHE A 179 -12.99 14.72 -33.48
N GLU A 180 -13.24 15.83 -34.17
CA GLU A 180 -14.03 16.93 -33.65
C GLU A 180 -15.33 17.07 -34.43
N THR A 181 -16.42 17.28 -33.74
CA THR A 181 -17.72 17.66 -34.32
C THR A 181 -18.15 18.98 -33.68
N VAL A 182 -18.35 19.97 -34.52
CA VAL A 182 -18.80 21.30 -34.10
C VAL A 182 -20.10 21.63 -34.83
N ASP A 183 -21.09 22.04 -34.06
CA ASP A 183 -22.33 22.63 -34.55
C ASP A 183 -22.53 23.97 -33.82
N ARG A 184 -22.46 25.08 -34.57
CA ARG A 184 -22.54 26.42 -34.01
C ARG A 184 -23.43 27.33 -34.84
N ALA A 185 -24.19 28.17 -34.18
CA ALA A 185 -24.95 29.25 -34.82
C ALA A 185 -24.14 30.56 -34.78
N GLU A 186 -23.90 31.15 -35.92
CA GLU A 186 -23.07 32.35 -36.04
C GLU A 186 -23.84 33.51 -36.66
N ARG A 187 -23.56 34.70 -36.16
CA ARG A 187 -24.03 35.96 -36.76
C ARG A 187 -22.88 36.96 -36.76
N TYR A 188 -22.43 37.34 -37.94
CA TYR A 188 -21.35 38.30 -38.11
C TYR A 188 -21.84 39.72 -38.32
N ASN A 189 -21.17 40.69 -37.70
CA ASN A 189 -21.31 42.10 -38.05
C ASN A 189 -20.37 42.40 -39.25
N ILE A 190 -20.92 42.44 -40.46
CA ILE A 190 -20.17 42.65 -41.69
C ILE A 190 -19.48 44.02 -41.69
N TYR A 191 -20.13 45.02 -41.10
CA TYR A 191 -19.55 46.36 -40.97
C TYR A 191 -18.30 46.37 -40.08
N ALA A 192 -18.33 45.63 -38.99
CA ALA A 192 -17.15 45.51 -38.12
C ALA A 192 -16.01 44.70 -38.76
N LEU A 193 -16.31 43.71 -39.59
CA LEU A 193 -15.31 42.91 -40.30
C LEU A 193 -14.57 43.72 -41.39
N PHE A 194 -15.28 44.58 -42.12
CA PHE A 194 -14.71 45.29 -43.27
C PHE A 194 -14.46 46.78 -43.00
N GLY A 195 -14.80 47.29 -41.82
CA GLY A 195 -14.57 48.69 -41.42
C GLY A 195 -15.38 49.72 -42.21
N SER A 196 -16.25 49.32 -43.16
CA SER A 196 -17.04 50.22 -44.03
C SER A 196 -18.41 49.62 -44.36
N LYS A 197 -19.37 50.49 -44.66
CA LYS A 197 -20.70 50.10 -45.17
C LYS A 197 -20.62 49.87 -46.67
N PHE A 198 -21.03 48.71 -47.12
CA PHE A 198 -21.15 48.44 -48.58
C PHE A 198 -22.58 48.67 -49.03
N PRO A 199 -22.80 49.48 -50.04
CA PRO A 199 -24.15 49.70 -50.60
C PRO A 199 -24.74 48.37 -51.10
N GLY A 200 -25.96 48.05 -50.66
CA GLY A 200 -26.66 46.83 -51.06
C GLY A 200 -26.32 45.56 -50.24
N ILE A 201 -25.37 45.63 -49.30
CA ILE A 201 -25.04 44.50 -48.44
C ILE A 201 -25.62 44.72 -47.05
N ALA A 202 -26.28 43.69 -46.47
CA ALA A 202 -26.82 43.74 -45.12
C ALA A 202 -25.70 43.99 -44.10
N GLN A 203 -25.99 44.76 -43.02
CA GLN A 203 -25.01 45.08 -42.00
C GLN A 203 -24.56 43.83 -41.19
N HIS A 204 -25.30 42.76 -41.29
CA HIS A 204 -25.01 41.51 -40.62
C HIS A 204 -25.23 40.33 -41.56
N GLY A 205 -24.36 39.33 -41.45
CA GLY A 205 -24.51 37.99 -42.04
C GLY A 205 -25.04 37.02 -41.00
N GLY A 206 -26.07 36.27 -41.37
CA GLY A 206 -26.69 35.31 -40.45
C GLY A 206 -27.89 35.85 -39.66
N PRO A 207 -28.46 35.07 -38.70
CA PRO A 207 -27.84 33.85 -38.16
C PRO A 207 -27.81 32.71 -39.18
N PHE A 208 -26.69 32.01 -39.24
CA PHE A 208 -26.58 30.74 -39.97
C PHE A 208 -25.91 29.69 -39.09
N GLN A 209 -26.26 28.45 -39.34
CA GLN A 209 -25.64 27.31 -38.66
C GLN A 209 -24.36 26.94 -39.39
N PHE A 210 -23.33 26.57 -38.66
CA PHE A 210 -22.09 26.02 -39.19
C PHE A 210 -21.85 24.67 -38.58
N PHE A 211 -21.91 23.64 -39.38
CA PHE A 211 -21.61 22.28 -39.00
C PHE A 211 -20.25 21.87 -39.55
N GLN A 212 -19.42 21.26 -38.69
CA GLN A 212 -18.15 20.69 -39.09
C GLN A 212 -17.95 19.37 -38.37
N ALA A 213 -17.52 18.33 -39.09
CA ALA A 213 -17.15 17.05 -38.48
C ALA A 213 -15.97 16.44 -39.23
N GLY A 214 -14.91 16.09 -38.53
CA GLY A 214 -13.74 15.46 -39.12
C GLY A 214 -12.54 15.37 -38.21
N PRO A 215 -11.48 14.63 -38.63
CA PRO A 215 -10.23 14.51 -37.90
C PRO A 215 -9.37 15.78 -37.98
N ASN A 216 -8.79 16.13 -36.86
CA ASN A 216 -7.70 17.09 -36.70
C ASN A 216 -6.39 16.35 -36.50
N PHE A 217 -5.30 16.83 -37.03
CA PHE A 217 -3.96 16.29 -36.88
C PHE A 217 -3.01 17.37 -36.38
N SER A 218 -2.14 17.03 -35.45
CA SER A 218 -1.10 17.92 -34.96
C SER A 218 0.20 17.14 -34.77
N ILE A 219 1.31 17.68 -35.30
CA ILE A 219 2.63 17.05 -35.25
C ILE A 219 3.65 18.11 -34.85
N PRO A 220 4.28 18.04 -33.69
CA PRO A 220 5.43 18.85 -33.35
C PRO A 220 6.65 18.39 -34.16
N VAL A 221 6.99 19.12 -35.23
CA VAL A 221 8.11 18.78 -36.10
C VAL A 221 9.45 19.10 -35.44
N PHE A 222 9.50 20.24 -34.72
CA PHE A 222 10.67 20.67 -33.99
C PHE A 222 10.27 21.46 -32.75
N ASP A 223 10.51 20.88 -31.59
CA ASP A 223 10.38 21.51 -30.26
C ASP A 223 11.34 20.89 -29.27
N LEU A 224 12.42 21.60 -28.98
CA LEU A 224 13.43 21.13 -28.01
C LEU A 224 12.89 21.07 -26.58
N THR A 225 11.89 21.86 -26.24
CA THR A 225 11.31 21.86 -24.90
C THR A 225 10.57 20.53 -24.61
N LEU A 226 9.88 19.98 -25.61
CA LEU A 226 9.22 18.66 -25.52
C LEU A 226 10.27 17.54 -25.38
N TRP A 227 11.37 17.63 -26.14
CA TRP A 227 12.48 16.68 -26.03
C TRP A 227 13.09 16.68 -24.63
N ARG A 228 13.33 17.87 -24.05
CA ARG A 228 13.86 18.00 -22.67
C ARG A 228 12.86 17.49 -21.63
N ARG A 229 11.57 17.71 -21.83
CA ARG A 229 10.53 17.13 -20.96
C ARG A 229 10.55 15.62 -20.96
N TRP A 230 10.70 15.00 -22.12
CA TRP A 230 10.86 13.55 -22.22
C TRP A 230 12.13 13.07 -21.52
N GLN A 231 13.27 13.74 -21.70
CA GLN A 231 14.50 13.42 -20.99
C GLN A 231 14.34 13.57 -19.46
N SER A 232 13.65 14.59 -19.00
CA SER A 232 13.35 14.84 -17.59
C SER A 232 12.47 13.72 -17.01
N ALA A 233 11.41 13.33 -17.72
CA ALA A 233 10.56 12.21 -17.31
C ALA A 233 11.33 10.87 -17.25
N HIS A 234 12.32 10.67 -18.14
CA HIS A 234 13.21 9.50 -18.05
C HIS A 234 14.10 9.51 -16.80
N GLN A 235 14.58 10.68 -16.35
CA GLN A 235 15.26 10.78 -15.05
C GLN A 235 14.28 10.62 -13.88
N GLY A 236 13.00 10.97 -14.06
CA GLY A 236 11.92 10.72 -13.09
C GLY A 236 11.79 9.23 -12.75
N ILE A 237 11.93 8.33 -13.73
CA ILE A 237 11.94 6.88 -13.47
C ILE A 237 13.07 6.51 -12.51
N ARG A 238 14.30 7.01 -12.74
CA ARG A 238 15.45 6.73 -11.87
C ARG A 238 15.26 7.25 -10.44
N ALA A 239 14.61 8.41 -10.31
CA ALA A 239 14.26 8.93 -9.00
C ALA A 239 13.23 8.04 -8.28
N SER A 240 12.22 7.54 -9.02
CA SER A 240 11.21 6.63 -8.49
C SER A 240 11.76 5.24 -8.16
N GLU A 241 12.71 4.71 -8.96
CA GLU A 241 13.43 3.45 -8.68
C GLU A 241 14.23 3.56 -7.38
N ALA A 242 14.95 4.65 -7.20
CA ALA A 242 15.69 4.89 -5.98
C ALA A 242 14.76 5.09 -4.77
N GLN A 243 13.63 5.76 -4.95
CA GLN A 243 12.63 5.93 -3.90
C GLN A 243 11.95 4.59 -3.53
N GLU A 244 11.66 3.73 -4.50
CA GLU A 244 11.15 2.37 -4.26
C GLU A 244 12.15 1.57 -3.42
N THR A 245 13.44 1.61 -3.78
CA THR A 245 14.51 0.97 -3.01
C THR A 245 14.59 1.52 -1.59
N THR A 246 14.45 2.84 -1.39
CA THR A 246 14.40 3.46 -0.05
C THR A 246 13.27 2.88 0.80
N VAL A 247 12.06 2.77 0.22
CA VAL A 247 10.89 2.22 0.94
C VAL A 247 11.11 0.75 1.29
N ARG A 248 11.75 -0.03 0.43
CA ARG A 248 12.10 -1.43 0.69
C ARG A 248 13.08 -1.55 1.86
N GLU A 249 14.19 -0.80 1.84
CA GLU A 249 15.19 -0.78 2.92
C GLU A 249 14.56 -0.39 4.26
N GLN A 250 13.70 0.66 4.27
CA GLN A 250 12.98 1.09 5.47
C GLN A 250 11.99 0.03 5.96
N THR A 251 11.27 -0.64 5.04
CA THR A 251 10.33 -1.71 5.40
C THR A 251 11.07 -2.89 6.00
N VAL A 252 12.22 -3.28 5.44
CA VAL A 252 13.05 -4.36 5.98
C VAL A 252 13.51 -4.02 7.39
N LEU A 253 14.03 -2.81 7.63
CA LEU A 253 14.44 -2.37 8.97
C LEU A 253 13.28 -2.43 9.96
N LEU A 254 12.09 -1.96 9.56
CA LEU A 254 10.90 -1.98 10.42
C LEU A 254 10.47 -3.41 10.76
N VAL A 255 10.53 -4.34 9.79
CA VAL A 255 10.24 -5.77 10.02
C VAL A 255 11.23 -6.37 11.00
N ILE A 256 12.54 -6.08 10.84
CA ILE A 256 13.58 -6.57 11.75
C ILE A 256 13.30 -6.05 13.15
N SER A 257 13.05 -4.75 13.32
CA SER A 257 12.76 -4.14 14.63
C SER A 257 11.53 -4.76 15.28
N GLN A 258 10.46 -4.96 14.53
CA GLN A 258 9.22 -5.56 15.05
C GLN A 258 9.40 -7.04 15.38
N TYR A 259 10.12 -7.80 14.55
CA TYR A 259 10.41 -9.20 14.76
C TYR A 259 11.28 -9.40 16.02
N LEU A 260 12.37 -8.63 16.15
CA LEU A 260 13.23 -8.65 17.33
C LEU A 260 12.47 -8.20 18.59
N GLY A 261 11.57 -7.22 18.47
CA GLY A 261 10.71 -6.78 19.56
C GLY A 261 9.78 -7.89 20.05
N ALA A 262 9.14 -8.62 19.14
CA ALA A 262 8.29 -9.77 19.46
C ALA A 262 9.10 -10.92 20.06
N LEU A 263 10.30 -11.20 19.54
CA LEU A 263 11.20 -12.21 20.07
C LEU A 263 11.66 -11.89 21.50
N ARG A 264 11.96 -10.60 21.76
CA ARG A 264 12.26 -10.11 23.11
C ARG A 264 11.08 -10.33 24.06
N ALA A 265 9.86 -9.97 23.63
CA ALA A 265 8.66 -10.13 24.43
C ALA A 265 8.39 -11.61 24.77
N GLY A 266 8.52 -12.53 23.80
CA GLY A 266 8.41 -13.98 24.05
C GLY A 266 9.46 -14.51 25.05
N THR A 267 10.71 -14.01 24.94
CA THR A 267 11.76 -14.37 25.90
C THR A 267 11.43 -13.85 27.31
N ALA A 268 10.84 -12.64 27.41
CA ALA A 268 10.41 -12.08 28.69
C ALA A 268 9.27 -12.89 29.32
N VAL A 269 8.34 -13.46 28.54
CA VAL A 269 7.29 -14.38 29.03
C VAL A 269 7.91 -15.64 29.66
N VAL A 270 8.88 -16.25 28.97
CA VAL A 270 9.58 -17.45 29.50
C VAL A 270 10.30 -17.12 30.81
N ALA A 271 10.96 -15.98 30.90
CA ALA A 271 11.62 -15.52 32.10
C ALA A 271 10.62 -15.24 33.24
N ALA A 272 9.48 -14.61 32.95
CA ALA A 272 8.42 -14.32 33.91
C ALA A 272 7.77 -15.62 34.41
N GLN A 273 7.54 -16.62 33.58
CA GLN A 273 7.03 -17.92 33.99
C GLN A 273 8.00 -18.60 34.96
N SER A 274 9.30 -18.60 34.67
CA SER A 274 10.31 -19.17 35.55
C SER A 274 10.35 -18.49 36.93
N ARG A 275 10.09 -17.17 36.97
CA ARG A 275 9.95 -16.41 38.23
C ARG A 275 8.72 -16.82 39.04
N VAL A 276 7.57 -16.99 38.36
CA VAL A 276 6.35 -17.50 39.02
C VAL A 276 6.57 -18.87 39.61
N ASP A 277 7.21 -19.80 38.87
CA ASP A 277 7.47 -21.16 39.35
C ASP A 277 8.38 -21.15 40.58
N LEU A 278 9.38 -20.26 40.59
CA LEU A 278 10.28 -20.07 41.71
C LEU A 278 9.58 -19.47 42.93
N ALA A 279 8.77 -18.40 42.72
CA ALA A 279 8.00 -17.77 43.80
C ALA A 279 6.95 -18.72 44.38
N GLN A 280 6.35 -19.60 43.57
CA GLN A 280 5.45 -20.65 44.04
C GLN A 280 6.18 -21.64 44.95
N ALA A 281 7.34 -22.12 44.52
CA ALA A 281 8.13 -23.05 45.33
C ALA A 281 8.54 -22.47 46.71
N LEU A 282 8.88 -21.17 46.75
CA LEU A 282 9.20 -20.47 47.99
C LEU A 282 7.98 -20.27 48.90
N TYR A 283 6.83 -19.96 48.32
CA TYR A 283 5.58 -19.87 49.08
C TYR A 283 5.22 -21.21 49.70
N ASP A 284 5.29 -22.30 48.94
CA ASP A 284 5.01 -23.64 49.40
C ASP A 284 5.96 -24.04 50.56
N GLN A 285 7.27 -23.75 50.42
CA GLN A 285 8.26 -23.98 51.46
C GLN A 285 7.97 -23.15 52.73
N ALA A 286 7.67 -21.87 52.60
CA ALA A 286 7.37 -21.01 53.74
C ALA A 286 6.06 -21.43 54.45
N PHE A 287 5.06 -21.86 53.71
CA PHE A 287 3.80 -22.37 54.21
C PHE A 287 3.99 -23.68 54.98
N ASP A 288 4.79 -24.62 54.46
CA ASP A 288 5.11 -25.88 55.14
C ASP A 288 5.91 -25.66 56.42
N LEU A 289 6.87 -24.73 56.43
CA LEU A 289 7.60 -24.35 57.65
C LEU A 289 6.66 -23.75 58.71
N GLN A 290 5.72 -22.89 58.29
CA GLN A 290 4.71 -22.34 59.18
C GLN A 290 3.82 -23.45 59.77
N LYS A 291 3.32 -24.36 58.94
CA LYS A 291 2.45 -25.48 59.35
C LYS A 291 3.14 -26.39 60.33
N ASN A 292 4.45 -26.58 60.21
CA ASN A 292 5.27 -27.41 61.13
C ASN A 292 5.75 -26.64 62.36
N GLY A 293 5.34 -25.38 62.56
CA GLY A 293 5.70 -24.56 63.72
C GLY A 293 7.12 -24.03 63.75
N VAL A 294 7.89 -24.17 62.66
CA VAL A 294 9.28 -23.72 62.50
C VAL A 294 9.39 -22.33 61.86
N GLY A 295 8.44 -21.97 61.01
CA GLY A 295 8.38 -20.70 60.30
C GLY A 295 7.35 -19.72 60.88
N THR A 296 7.47 -18.43 60.52
CA THR A 296 6.50 -17.40 60.91
C THR A 296 5.38 -17.24 59.87
N GLY A 297 4.15 -16.93 60.34
CA GLY A 297 3.05 -16.60 59.40
C GLY A 297 3.34 -15.37 58.53
N LEU A 298 4.22 -14.48 59.01
CA LEU A 298 4.66 -13.32 58.23
C LEU A 298 5.51 -13.71 57.03
N ASP A 299 6.35 -14.74 57.13
CA ASP A 299 7.18 -15.21 56.03
C ASP A 299 6.33 -15.87 54.94
N ALA A 300 5.33 -16.67 55.30
CA ALA A 300 4.38 -17.23 54.33
C ALA A 300 3.54 -16.14 53.64
N LEU A 301 3.11 -15.10 54.39
CA LEU A 301 2.37 -13.97 53.81
C LEU A 301 3.24 -13.18 52.83
N ARG A 302 4.50 -12.88 53.15
CA ARG A 302 5.45 -12.19 52.25
C ARG A 302 5.70 -12.99 50.98
N ALA A 303 5.96 -14.29 51.10
CA ALA A 303 6.15 -15.17 49.95
C ALA A 303 4.89 -15.21 49.03
N ASN A 304 3.68 -15.18 49.63
CA ASN A 304 2.45 -15.12 48.86
C ASN A 304 2.28 -13.78 48.11
N VAL A 305 2.61 -12.64 48.75
CA VAL A 305 2.58 -11.33 48.10
C VAL A 305 3.52 -11.33 46.89
N GLU A 306 4.74 -11.86 47.04
CA GLU A 306 5.69 -11.94 45.94
C GLU A 306 5.19 -12.84 44.81
N LEU A 307 4.59 -13.98 45.13
CA LEU A 307 3.96 -14.85 44.14
C LEU A 307 2.86 -14.12 43.32
N GLN A 308 2.01 -13.32 44.00
CA GLN A 308 0.98 -12.57 43.29
C GLN A 308 1.57 -11.46 42.39
N ASN A 309 2.65 -10.81 42.84
CA ASN A 309 3.38 -9.83 42.05
C ASN A 309 3.97 -10.47 40.79
N GLU A 310 4.62 -11.64 40.90
CA GLU A 310 5.19 -12.34 39.75
C GLU A 310 4.10 -12.85 38.78
N LYS A 311 2.95 -13.32 39.29
CA LYS A 311 1.79 -13.65 38.43
C LYS A 311 1.27 -12.45 37.65
N GLN A 312 1.22 -11.27 38.27
CA GLN A 312 0.84 -10.04 37.59
C GLN A 312 1.84 -9.69 36.48
N ARG A 313 3.14 -9.74 36.75
CA ARG A 313 4.22 -9.52 35.78
C ARG A 313 4.14 -10.48 34.59
N LEU A 314 3.79 -11.75 34.85
CA LEU A 314 3.58 -12.73 33.77
C LEU A 314 2.43 -12.34 32.84
N ILE A 315 1.29 -11.91 33.39
CA ILE A 315 0.14 -11.44 32.60
C ILE A 315 0.53 -10.24 31.74
N GLU A 316 1.27 -9.29 32.31
CA GLU A 316 1.78 -8.12 31.58
C GLU A 316 2.72 -8.52 30.43
N ALA A 317 3.65 -9.46 30.67
CA ALA A 317 4.57 -9.97 29.66
C ALA A 317 3.83 -10.70 28.52
N GLN A 318 2.86 -11.55 28.84
CA GLN A 318 2.00 -12.22 27.84
C GLN A 318 1.23 -11.23 26.97
N THR A 319 0.67 -10.18 27.59
CA THR A 319 -0.03 -9.13 26.86
C THR A 319 0.92 -8.38 25.92
N GLN A 320 2.14 -8.07 26.36
CA GLN A 320 3.15 -7.39 25.52
C GLN A 320 3.59 -8.25 24.35
N GLU A 321 3.77 -9.56 24.54
CA GLU A 321 4.08 -10.50 23.45
C GLU A 321 2.97 -10.54 22.41
N GLU A 322 1.71 -10.66 22.86
CA GLU A 322 0.56 -10.73 21.95
C GLU A 322 0.41 -9.44 21.13
N VAL A 323 0.56 -8.27 21.75
CA VAL A 323 0.54 -6.96 21.05
C VAL A 323 1.70 -6.85 20.05
N ALA A 324 2.89 -7.31 20.40
CA ALA A 324 4.06 -7.29 19.52
C ALA A 324 3.85 -8.20 18.29
N LEU A 325 3.26 -9.39 18.48
CA LEU A 325 2.89 -10.30 17.39
C LEU A 325 1.82 -9.70 16.47
N TYR A 326 0.79 -9.04 17.02
CA TYR A 326 -0.20 -8.33 16.19
C TYR A 326 0.43 -7.20 15.36
N GLY A 327 1.40 -6.49 15.92
CA GLY A 327 2.19 -5.52 15.19
C GLY A 327 2.93 -6.13 13.99
N LEU A 328 3.53 -7.31 14.20
CA LEU A 328 4.21 -8.04 13.13
C LEU A 328 3.22 -8.56 12.05
N VAL A 329 2.10 -9.17 12.44
CA VAL A 329 1.03 -9.64 11.55
C VAL A 329 0.54 -8.51 10.64
N ARG A 330 0.29 -7.31 11.20
CA ARG A 330 -0.09 -6.12 10.44
C ARG A 330 0.99 -5.71 9.44
N LEU A 331 2.25 -5.69 9.86
CA LEU A 331 3.37 -5.26 9.02
C LEU A 331 3.61 -6.21 7.85
N LEU A 332 3.40 -7.51 8.07
CA LEU A 332 3.48 -8.55 7.06
C LEU A 332 2.22 -8.64 6.18
N ASN A 333 1.19 -7.84 6.46
CA ASN A 333 -0.11 -7.86 5.77
C ASN A 333 -0.75 -9.26 5.75
N LEU A 334 -0.67 -9.96 6.89
CA LEU A 334 -1.32 -11.25 7.10
C LEU A 334 -2.76 -11.05 7.61
N ASP A 335 -3.56 -12.13 7.57
CA ASP A 335 -4.88 -12.13 8.19
C ASP A 335 -4.76 -11.81 9.70
N PRO A 336 -5.55 -10.88 10.25
CA PRO A 336 -5.50 -10.52 11.67
C PRO A 336 -5.75 -11.69 12.63
N HIS A 337 -6.42 -12.75 12.18
CA HIS A 337 -6.68 -13.97 12.97
C HIS A 337 -5.58 -15.02 12.83
N GLN A 338 -4.57 -14.80 11.97
CA GLN A 338 -3.47 -15.73 11.78
C GLN A 338 -2.56 -15.71 13.01
N LYS A 339 -2.44 -16.84 13.69
CA LYS A 339 -1.45 -17.03 14.76
C LYS A 339 -0.06 -17.18 14.14
N VAL A 340 0.89 -16.41 14.66
CA VAL A 340 2.30 -16.44 14.24
C VAL A 340 3.14 -16.92 15.40
N GLU A 341 4.09 -17.82 15.13
CA GLU A 341 5.09 -18.33 16.05
C GLU A 341 6.48 -18.02 15.49
N LEU A 342 7.35 -17.42 16.30
CA LEU A 342 8.71 -17.08 15.88
C LEU A 342 9.62 -18.30 16.04
N ALA A 343 10.33 -18.64 14.97
CA ALA A 343 11.18 -19.83 14.93
C ALA A 343 12.61 -19.57 15.45
N ASP A 344 13.08 -18.33 15.41
CA ASP A 344 14.44 -17.95 15.79
C ASP A 344 14.57 -17.79 17.31
N LYS A 345 15.82 -18.00 17.78
CA LYS A 345 16.19 -17.69 19.17
C LYS A 345 17.09 -16.46 19.19
N PRO A 346 17.02 -15.62 20.24
CA PRO A 346 17.94 -14.52 20.41
C PRO A 346 19.39 -15.04 20.38
N SER A 347 20.17 -14.58 19.43
CA SER A 347 21.55 -15.04 19.25
C SER A 347 22.51 -13.85 19.32
N PHE A 348 23.67 -14.11 19.88
CA PHE A 348 24.80 -13.18 19.89
C PHE A 348 25.87 -13.71 18.95
N PHE A 349 26.12 -12.98 17.86
CA PHE A 349 27.20 -13.27 16.94
C PHE A 349 28.24 -12.17 17.05
N GLN A 350 29.50 -12.52 17.23
CA GLN A 350 30.57 -11.55 17.14
C GLN A 350 30.59 -10.98 15.71
N THR A 351 30.39 -9.67 15.59
CA THR A 351 30.54 -8.98 14.31
C THR A 351 31.98 -8.52 14.14
N PRO A 352 32.48 -8.46 12.88
CA PRO A 352 33.75 -7.80 12.59
C PRO A 352 33.74 -6.37 13.11
N GLU A 353 34.92 -5.82 13.41
CA GLU A 353 35.03 -4.39 13.71
C GLU A 353 34.73 -3.58 12.46
N PHE A 354 33.79 -2.65 12.59
CA PHE A 354 33.44 -1.72 11.52
C PHE A 354 34.22 -0.42 11.71
N GLU A 355 35.02 -0.06 10.70
CA GLU A 355 35.61 1.26 10.66
C GLU A 355 34.59 2.29 10.16
N ALA A 356 34.39 3.34 10.94
CA ALA A 356 33.42 4.39 10.61
C ALA A 356 33.71 5.09 9.27
N SER A 357 35.01 5.24 8.90
CA SER A 357 35.45 5.84 7.65
C SER A 357 35.04 5.01 6.42
N GLN A 358 35.29 3.70 6.44
CA GLN A 358 34.93 2.79 5.34
C GLN A 358 33.40 2.67 5.21
N SER A 359 32.68 2.56 6.35
CA SER A 359 31.23 2.52 6.39
C SER A 359 30.59 3.78 5.80
N LEU A 360 31.20 4.95 6.04
CA LEU A 360 30.71 6.22 5.52
C LEU A 360 30.89 6.34 3.99
N GLU A 361 32.05 5.98 3.47
CA GLU A 361 32.28 5.98 2.01
C GLU A 361 31.33 5.03 1.31
N GLN A 362 31.14 3.85 1.85
CA GLN A 362 30.20 2.87 1.34
C GLN A 362 28.76 3.41 1.35
N ALA A 363 28.32 4.04 2.44
CA ALA A 363 26.99 4.63 2.55
C ALA A 363 26.71 5.68 1.45
N PHE A 364 27.67 6.55 1.13
CA PHE A 364 27.50 7.54 0.07
C PHE A 364 27.31 6.95 -1.32
N ILE A 365 27.81 5.73 -1.56
CA ILE A 365 27.70 5.04 -2.84
C ILE A 365 26.42 4.17 -2.90
N THR A 366 26.11 3.50 -1.82
CA THR A 366 25.05 2.46 -1.78
C THR A 366 23.67 3.04 -1.49
N ARG A 367 23.57 4.07 -0.64
CA ARG A 367 22.28 4.60 -0.18
C ARG A 367 21.38 5.07 -1.33
N PRO A 368 20.14 4.55 -1.39
CA PRO A 368 19.21 4.88 -2.47
C PRO A 368 18.78 6.35 -2.43
N GLU A 369 18.71 7.00 -1.25
CA GLU A 369 18.35 8.41 -1.12
C GLU A 369 19.34 9.33 -1.86
N MET A 370 20.64 8.97 -1.85
CA MET A 370 21.65 9.71 -2.62
C MET A 370 21.42 9.57 -4.12
N LYS A 371 21.05 8.39 -4.60
CA LYS A 371 20.71 8.14 -6.01
C LYS A 371 19.45 8.88 -6.44
N ALA A 372 18.42 8.91 -5.57
CA ALA A 372 17.20 9.66 -5.81
C ALA A 372 17.50 11.16 -5.97
N LEU A 373 18.35 11.70 -5.11
CA LEU A 373 18.73 13.12 -5.13
C LEU A 373 19.59 13.45 -6.35
N GLU A 374 20.49 12.57 -6.77
CA GLU A 374 21.24 12.73 -8.02
C GLU A 374 20.30 12.78 -9.26
N ALA A 375 19.30 11.93 -9.29
CA ALA A 375 18.28 11.97 -10.35
C ALA A 375 17.47 13.28 -10.33
N ARG A 376 17.11 13.79 -9.14
CA ARG A 376 16.44 15.11 -8.98
C ARG A 376 17.34 16.27 -9.44
N GLU A 377 18.63 16.23 -9.15
CA GLU A 377 19.61 17.21 -9.65
C GLU A 377 19.62 17.25 -11.19
N ARG A 378 19.63 16.08 -11.84
CA ARG A 378 19.56 15.97 -13.30
C ARG A 378 18.25 16.52 -13.85
N ILE A 379 17.12 16.27 -13.18
CA ILE A 379 15.80 16.83 -13.53
C ILE A 379 15.85 18.36 -13.46
N ALA A 380 16.40 18.93 -12.39
CA ALA A 380 16.52 20.39 -12.23
C ALA A 380 17.40 21.02 -13.33
N VAL A 381 18.51 20.39 -13.69
CA VAL A 381 19.38 20.82 -14.80
C VAL A 381 18.63 20.77 -16.14
N LEU A 382 17.87 19.69 -16.40
CA LEU A 382 17.03 19.59 -17.61
C LEU A 382 15.91 20.64 -17.61
N GLY A 383 15.32 20.95 -16.45
CA GLY A 383 14.35 22.03 -16.27
C GLY A 383 14.93 23.40 -16.67
N LYS A 384 16.18 23.71 -16.27
CA LYS A 384 16.87 24.92 -16.71
C LYS A 384 17.09 24.93 -18.23
N LYS A 385 17.50 23.79 -18.83
CA LYS A 385 17.64 23.69 -20.28
C LYS A 385 16.31 23.93 -20.98
N THR A 386 15.23 23.30 -20.50
CA THR A 386 13.87 23.52 -21.03
C THR A 386 13.50 25.01 -21.00
N ALA A 387 13.75 25.70 -19.88
CA ALA A 387 13.47 27.12 -19.74
C ALA A 387 14.32 27.98 -20.69
N SER A 388 15.60 27.66 -20.88
CA SER A 388 16.49 28.39 -21.79
C SER A 388 16.16 28.13 -23.26
N GLU A 389 15.82 26.89 -23.60
CA GLU A 389 15.49 26.48 -24.98
C GLU A 389 14.09 26.93 -25.43
N SER A 390 13.22 27.40 -24.51
CA SER A 390 11.96 28.05 -24.85
C SER A 390 12.13 29.43 -25.60
N ARG A 391 13.37 29.88 -25.76
CA ARG A 391 13.71 31.03 -26.67
C ARG A 391 13.86 30.62 -28.12
N LEU A 392 14.06 29.31 -28.36
CA LEU A 392 14.28 28.81 -29.71
C LEU A 392 12.96 28.70 -30.45
N PRO A 393 12.99 28.81 -31.78
CA PRO A 393 11.81 28.60 -32.60
C PRO A 393 11.27 27.17 -32.40
N SER A 394 9.93 27.04 -32.46
CA SER A 394 9.25 25.75 -32.61
C SER A 394 8.53 25.64 -33.91
N ILE A 395 8.48 24.44 -34.49
CA ILE A 395 7.80 24.14 -35.75
C ILE A 395 6.72 23.11 -35.46
N ASN A 396 5.47 23.48 -35.80
CA ASN A 396 4.34 22.57 -35.67
C ASN A 396 3.64 22.44 -37.04
N ALA A 397 3.35 21.21 -37.44
CA ALA A 397 2.50 20.91 -38.57
C ALA A 397 1.12 20.51 -38.05
N SER A 398 0.07 21.13 -38.58
CA SER A 398 -1.31 20.79 -38.22
C SER A 398 -2.18 20.69 -39.47
N GLY A 399 -3.24 19.91 -39.36
CA GLY A 399 -4.18 19.76 -40.44
C GLY A 399 -5.55 19.36 -39.93
N ASN A 400 -6.55 19.77 -40.72
CA ASN A 400 -7.92 19.38 -40.52
C ASN A 400 -8.47 18.90 -41.86
N TRP A 401 -9.16 17.76 -41.86
CA TRP A 401 -9.93 17.27 -42.98
C TRP A 401 -11.33 16.96 -42.48
N ALA A 402 -12.26 17.88 -42.76
CA ALA A 402 -13.59 17.80 -42.20
C ALA A 402 -14.67 18.02 -43.25
N TYR A 403 -15.84 17.45 -43.04
CA TYR A 403 -17.04 17.81 -43.73
C TYR A 403 -17.61 19.08 -43.09
N GLN A 404 -17.77 20.16 -43.91
CA GLN A 404 -18.24 21.47 -43.47
C GLN A 404 -19.44 21.91 -44.26
N GLY A 405 -20.44 22.53 -43.62
CA GLY A 405 -21.64 23.06 -44.29
C GLY A 405 -22.55 23.83 -43.34
N LEU A 406 -23.61 24.40 -43.93
CA LEU A 406 -24.62 25.14 -43.18
C LEU A 406 -25.61 24.22 -42.45
N SER A 407 -25.66 22.95 -42.83
CA SER A 407 -26.51 21.92 -42.24
C SER A 407 -25.95 20.55 -42.60
N LEU A 408 -26.34 19.52 -41.87
CA LEU A 408 -25.88 18.14 -42.08
C LEU A 408 -26.06 17.64 -43.53
N PRO A 409 -27.16 17.94 -44.25
CA PRO A 409 -27.31 17.55 -45.65
C PRO A 409 -26.48 18.34 -46.66
N SER A 410 -25.93 19.53 -46.28
CA SER A 410 -25.20 20.43 -47.17
C SER A 410 -23.68 20.40 -46.95
N VAL A 411 -23.17 19.42 -46.21
CA VAL A 411 -21.73 19.33 -45.94
C VAL A 411 -20.94 18.90 -47.16
N ILE A 412 -19.77 19.52 -47.35
CA ILE A 412 -18.79 19.16 -48.37
C ILE A 412 -17.43 18.91 -47.73
N PRO A 413 -16.57 18.04 -48.29
CA PRO A 413 -15.23 17.82 -47.78
C PRO A 413 -14.39 19.10 -47.96
N SER A 414 -13.79 19.52 -46.84
CA SER A 414 -12.89 20.67 -46.78
C SER A 414 -11.63 20.28 -46.00
N TYR A 415 -10.49 20.84 -46.37
CA TYR A 415 -9.24 20.55 -45.64
C TYR A 415 -8.36 21.79 -45.55
N ILE A 416 -7.60 21.83 -44.46
CA ILE A 416 -6.52 22.80 -44.22
C ILE A 416 -5.33 22.04 -43.73
N PHE A 417 -4.17 22.20 -44.37
CA PHE A 417 -2.87 21.74 -43.85
C PHE A 417 -1.95 22.94 -43.76
N GLN A 418 -1.33 23.10 -42.59
CA GLN A 418 -0.44 24.23 -42.34
C GLN A 418 0.80 23.80 -41.59
N VAL A 419 1.91 24.47 -41.83
CA VAL A 419 3.13 24.40 -41.02
C VAL A 419 3.33 25.78 -40.41
N SER A 420 3.40 25.85 -39.10
CA SER A 420 3.64 27.07 -38.34
C SER A 420 5.04 27.06 -37.74
N LEU A 421 5.74 28.19 -37.87
CA LEU A 421 6.98 28.51 -37.19
C LEU A 421 6.65 29.55 -36.12
N ASP A 422 6.81 29.18 -34.86
CA ASP A 422 6.61 30.08 -33.72
C ASP A 422 7.97 30.53 -33.18
N VAL A 423 8.21 31.84 -33.18
CA VAL A 423 9.45 32.47 -32.71
C VAL A 423 9.09 33.47 -31.62
N PRO A 424 9.41 33.23 -30.36
CA PRO A 424 9.10 34.13 -29.26
C PRO A 424 10.03 35.36 -29.27
N LEU A 425 9.60 36.46 -29.88
CA LEU A 425 10.38 37.70 -30.00
C LEU A 425 10.41 38.51 -28.71
N PHE A 426 9.27 38.63 -28.03
CA PHE A 426 9.13 39.38 -26.78
C PHE A 426 8.24 38.67 -25.77
N THR A 427 8.75 38.36 -24.61
CA THR A 427 8.08 37.55 -23.58
C THR A 427 7.94 38.27 -22.23
N SER A 428 8.06 39.61 -22.21
CA SER A 428 7.94 40.43 -20.99
C SER A 428 8.75 39.91 -19.79
N GLY A 429 9.92 39.36 -20.04
CA GLY A 429 10.79 38.81 -18.98
C GLY A 429 10.42 37.39 -18.49
N ARG A 430 9.33 36.77 -18.99
CA ARG A 430 8.86 35.44 -18.58
C ARG A 430 9.95 34.37 -18.66
N ILE A 431 10.67 34.28 -19.76
CA ILE A 431 11.74 33.29 -19.94
C ILE A 431 12.91 33.55 -18.98
N HIS A 432 13.30 34.81 -18.76
CA HIS A 432 14.31 35.13 -17.76
C HIS A 432 13.92 34.70 -16.35
N ALA A 433 12.69 34.95 -15.96
CA ALA A 433 12.16 34.52 -14.66
C ALA A 433 12.14 32.99 -14.53
N GLN A 434 11.76 32.27 -15.60
CA GLN A 434 11.78 30.81 -15.63
C GLN A 434 13.20 30.23 -15.47
N ILE A 435 14.20 30.83 -16.14
CA ILE A 435 15.61 30.43 -16.01
C ILE A 435 16.08 30.69 -14.58
N ALA A 436 15.83 31.90 -14.04
CA ALA A 436 16.20 32.24 -12.68
C ALA A 436 15.56 31.30 -11.64
N ARG A 437 14.27 30.97 -11.82
CA ARG A 437 13.58 29.96 -10.99
C ARG A 437 14.27 28.60 -11.04
N SER A 438 14.66 28.15 -12.24
CA SER A 438 15.35 26.87 -12.42
C SER A 438 16.75 26.87 -11.79
N ASP A 439 17.45 28.02 -11.83
CA ASP A 439 18.74 28.20 -11.13
C ASP A 439 18.60 28.10 -9.61
N LEU A 440 17.52 28.67 -9.06
CA LEU A 440 17.21 28.53 -7.64
C LEU A 440 16.88 27.08 -7.27
N GLU A 441 16.17 26.35 -8.14
CA GLU A 441 15.88 24.93 -7.91
C GLU A 441 17.15 24.07 -7.90
N ILE A 442 18.11 24.31 -8.81
CA ILE A 442 19.41 23.62 -8.81
C ILE A 442 20.17 23.91 -7.50
N LYS A 443 20.19 25.17 -7.06
CA LYS A 443 20.84 25.55 -5.78
C LYS A 443 20.15 24.90 -4.59
N LYS A 444 18.82 24.82 -4.60
CA LYS A 444 18.04 24.13 -3.56
C LYS A 444 18.42 22.66 -3.47
N VAL A 445 18.42 21.94 -4.59
CA VAL A 445 18.80 20.51 -4.64
C VAL A 445 20.26 20.31 -4.18
N ALA A 446 21.15 21.25 -4.50
CA ALA A 446 22.54 21.18 -4.01
C ALA A 446 22.62 21.30 -2.48
N GLN A 447 21.79 22.16 -1.85
CA GLN A 447 21.72 22.26 -0.39
C GLN A 447 21.07 21.00 0.24
N GLU A 448 20.01 20.48 -0.36
CA GLU A 448 19.39 19.21 0.07
C GLU A 448 20.41 18.04 0.02
N ARG A 449 21.31 18.06 -0.98
CA ARG A 449 22.39 17.07 -1.10
C ARG A 449 23.44 17.21 -0.01
N ALA A 450 23.81 18.44 0.35
CA ALA A 450 24.75 18.70 1.45
C ALA A 450 24.16 18.24 2.79
N ASP A 451 22.91 18.62 3.07
CA ASP A 451 22.19 18.23 4.27
C ASP A 451 22.04 16.69 4.39
N LEU A 452 21.64 16.02 3.31
CA LEU A 452 21.54 14.56 3.29
C LEU A 452 22.89 13.87 3.56
N ARG A 453 23.99 14.42 3.04
CA ARG A 453 25.33 13.87 3.32
C ARG A 453 25.70 13.99 4.80
N ASP A 454 25.39 15.13 5.41
CA ASP A 454 25.65 15.36 6.83
C ASP A 454 24.76 14.46 7.70
N GLN A 455 23.49 14.27 7.31
CA GLN A 455 22.58 13.34 7.97
C GLN A 455 23.09 11.88 7.88
N ILE A 456 23.48 11.42 6.69
CA ILE A 456 24.07 10.09 6.51
C ILE A 456 25.33 9.92 7.35
N ALA A 457 26.19 10.95 7.40
CA ALA A 457 27.41 10.90 8.20
C ALA A 457 27.10 10.77 9.71
N LEU A 458 26.07 11.46 10.19
CA LEU A 458 25.60 11.33 11.57
C LEU A 458 25.04 9.94 11.84
N GLU A 459 24.14 9.43 10.98
CA GLU A 459 23.51 8.13 11.11
C GLU A 459 24.55 7.00 11.15
N VAL A 460 25.52 6.98 10.23
CA VAL A 460 26.58 5.96 10.18
C VAL A 460 27.44 6.01 11.43
N LYS A 461 27.92 7.20 11.84
CA LYS A 461 28.75 7.34 13.04
C LYS A 461 27.99 6.92 14.30
N ALA A 462 26.75 7.33 14.45
CA ALA A 462 25.90 6.94 15.58
C ALA A 462 25.69 5.41 15.62
N ALA A 463 25.38 4.80 14.47
CA ALA A 463 25.16 3.35 14.38
C ALA A 463 26.42 2.54 14.73
N VAL A 464 27.61 2.98 14.30
CA VAL A 464 28.88 2.32 14.66
C VAL A 464 29.13 2.39 16.17
N VAL A 465 28.97 3.58 16.77
CA VAL A 465 29.15 3.76 18.22
C VAL A 465 28.14 2.95 19.02
N GLN A 466 26.87 2.95 18.59
CA GLN A 466 25.80 2.16 19.23
C GLN A 466 26.07 0.66 19.16
N LEU A 467 26.55 0.15 18.02
CA LEU A 467 26.91 -1.26 17.88
C LEU A 467 28.08 -1.66 18.80
N GLN A 468 29.11 -0.82 18.90
CA GLN A 468 30.25 -1.07 19.80
C GLN A 468 29.81 -1.06 21.27
N SER A 469 28.97 -0.10 21.67
CA SER A 469 28.40 -0.03 23.02
C SER A 469 27.54 -1.26 23.32
N ALA A 470 26.62 -1.61 22.41
CA ALA A 470 25.72 -2.74 22.59
C ALA A 470 26.48 -4.08 22.71
N ARG A 471 27.61 -4.23 22.00
CA ARG A 471 28.49 -5.39 22.15
C ARG A 471 29.04 -5.51 23.57
N THR A 472 29.59 -4.41 24.09
CA THR A 472 30.12 -4.37 25.46
C THR A 472 29.02 -4.59 26.51
N GLU A 473 27.81 -4.06 26.28
CA GLU A 473 26.65 -4.27 27.15
C GLU A 473 26.28 -5.75 27.26
N VAL A 474 26.36 -6.53 26.16
CA VAL A 474 26.07 -7.98 26.19
C VAL A 474 27.10 -8.72 27.08
N ASP A 475 28.39 -8.36 26.96
CA ASP A 475 29.44 -9.01 27.77
C ASP A 475 29.25 -8.70 29.28
N VAL A 476 28.92 -7.45 29.61
CA VAL A 476 28.65 -7.04 31.01
C VAL A 476 27.37 -7.72 31.54
N ALA A 477 26.31 -7.77 30.71
CA ALA A 477 25.05 -8.40 31.12
C ALA A 477 25.20 -9.92 31.35
N ASN A 478 25.96 -10.61 30.50
CA ASN A 478 26.27 -12.04 30.69
C ASN A 478 27.01 -12.31 32.01
N LEU A 479 28.00 -11.47 32.34
CA LEU A 479 28.69 -11.56 33.63
C LEU A 479 27.74 -11.27 34.79
N GLY A 480 26.86 -10.27 34.65
CA GLY A 480 25.85 -9.92 35.63
C GLY A 480 24.91 -11.07 35.97
N VAL A 481 24.41 -11.79 34.97
CA VAL A 481 23.56 -12.99 35.16
C VAL A 481 24.33 -14.08 35.92
N LYS A 482 25.59 -14.34 35.53
CA LYS A 482 26.42 -15.35 36.20
C LYS A 482 26.59 -15.04 37.68
N LEU A 483 26.97 -13.80 38.04
CA LEU A 483 27.17 -13.38 39.43
C LEU A 483 25.87 -13.42 40.24
N ALA A 484 24.74 -12.96 39.66
CA ALA A 484 23.45 -13.00 40.32
C ALA A 484 22.96 -14.45 40.55
N GLN A 485 23.30 -15.38 39.67
CA GLN A 485 22.99 -16.80 39.84
C GLN A 485 23.81 -17.43 40.97
N GLU A 486 25.08 -17.07 41.12
CA GLU A 486 25.93 -17.45 42.25
C GLU A 486 25.39 -16.89 43.57
N GLU A 487 24.93 -15.63 43.59
CA GLU A 487 24.31 -14.97 44.75
C GLU A 487 23.06 -15.72 45.22
N VAL A 488 22.14 -16.07 44.31
CA VAL A 488 20.92 -16.84 44.64
C VAL A 488 21.30 -18.19 45.24
N THR A 489 22.31 -18.87 44.69
CA THR A 489 22.75 -20.18 45.22
C THR A 489 23.27 -20.04 46.65
N GLN A 490 24.14 -19.07 46.90
CA GLN A 490 24.69 -18.82 48.24
C GLN A 490 23.61 -18.37 49.23
N ALA A 491 22.68 -17.51 48.85
CA ALA A 491 21.57 -17.08 49.69
C ALA A 491 20.67 -18.26 50.11
N ARG A 492 20.40 -19.20 49.20
CA ARG A 492 19.64 -20.41 49.48
C ARG A 492 20.36 -21.34 50.44
N ASP A 493 21.67 -21.60 50.23
CA ASP A 493 22.47 -22.46 51.09
C ASP A 493 22.53 -21.90 52.51
N ARG A 494 22.69 -20.59 52.69
CA ARG A 494 22.67 -19.89 53.99
C ARG A 494 21.30 -19.97 54.67
N PHE A 495 20.21 -19.81 53.90
CA PHE A 495 18.85 -19.95 54.41
C PHE A 495 18.58 -21.39 54.87
N GLN A 496 18.98 -22.40 54.11
CA GLN A 496 18.83 -23.81 54.47
C GLN A 496 19.65 -24.16 55.70
N ALA A 497 20.85 -23.56 55.86
CA ALA A 497 21.66 -23.71 57.04
C ALA A 497 21.13 -22.98 58.31
N GLY A 498 20.02 -22.19 58.15
CA GLY A 498 19.42 -21.42 59.24
C GLY A 498 20.20 -20.19 59.69
N VAL A 499 21.19 -19.75 58.89
CA VAL A 499 22.05 -18.57 59.19
C VAL A 499 21.61 -17.30 58.43
N ALA A 500 20.62 -17.40 57.55
CA ALA A 500 20.01 -16.28 56.82
C ALA A 500 18.48 -16.31 56.92
N ASN A 501 17.84 -15.19 56.70
CA ASN A 501 16.38 -15.09 56.64
C ASN A 501 15.89 -15.16 55.18
N ASN A 502 14.57 -15.35 55.00
CA ASN A 502 13.95 -15.44 53.69
C ASN A 502 14.11 -14.14 52.84
N ILE A 503 14.29 -12.98 53.47
CA ILE A 503 14.50 -11.69 52.78
C ILE A 503 15.78 -11.71 51.92
N GLU A 504 16.86 -12.35 52.42
CA GLU A 504 18.13 -12.48 51.70
C GLU A 504 17.92 -13.26 50.39
N VAL A 505 17.15 -14.35 50.40
CA VAL A 505 16.81 -15.15 49.21
C VAL A 505 15.96 -14.37 48.24
N ILE A 506 14.93 -13.69 48.73
CA ILE A 506 14.05 -12.86 47.87
C ILE A 506 14.85 -11.73 47.20
N THR A 507 15.74 -11.06 47.95
CA THR A 507 16.60 -9.98 47.40
C THR A 507 17.55 -10.48 46.31
N ALA A 508 18.17 -11.66 46.54
CA ALA A 508 19.05 -12.29 45.55
C ALA A 508 18.27 -12.71 44.28
N GLN A 509 17.00 -13.16 44.42
CA GLN A 509 16.14 -13.51 43.30
C GLN A 509 15.74 -12.26 42.47
N ASP A 510 15.43 -11.17 43.16
CA ASP A 510 15.17 -9.88 42.47
C ASP A 510 16.42 -9.39 41.71
N ALA A 511 17.63 -9.60 42.27
CA ALA A 511 18.87 -9.29 41.59
C ALA A 511 19.05 -10.12 40.31
N LEU A 512 18.78 -11.43 40.38
CA LEU A 512 18.82 -12.34 39.25
C LEU A 512 17.76 -12.00 38.20
N ALA A 513 16.55 -11.66 38.61
CA ALA A 513 15.49 -11.22 37.70
C ALA A 513 15.92 -9.97 36.91
N ARG A 514 16.45 -8.96 37.61
CA ARG A 514 17.00 -7.75 36.96
C ARG A 514 18.17 -8.05 36.02
N ALA A 515 19.06 -8.95 36.40
CA ALA A 515 20.20 -9.36 35.57
C ALA A 515 19.72 -10.03 34.27
N ASN A 516 18.73 -10.93 34.34
CA ASN A 516 18.12 -11.58 33.17
C ASN A 516 17.42 -10.55 32.25
N ASP A 517 16.64 -9.63 32.82
CA ASP A 517 15.97 -8.58 32.06
C ASP A 517 16.99 -7.67 31.33
N ASN A 518 18.11 -7.34 31.99
CA ASN A 518 19.21 -6.60 31.39
C ASN A 518 19.89 -7.38 30.25
N GLN A 519 20.08 -8.71 30.42
CA GLN A 519 20.66 -9.55 29.36
C GLN A 519 19.76 -9.63 28.13
N ILE A 520 18.45 -9.85 28.32
CA ILE A 520 17.46 -9.85 27.23
C ILE A 520 17.48 -8.51 26.51
N ALA A 521 17.51 -7.40 27.25
CA ALA A 521 17.57 -6.05 26.68
C ALA A 521 18.88 -5.79 25.93
N ALA A 522 20.02 -6.26 26.43
CA ALA A 522 21.31 -6.10 25.78
C ALA A 522 21.38 -6.90 24.46
N LEU A 523 20.91 -8.14 24.44
CA LEU A 523 20.83 -8.97 23.23
C LEU A 523 19.93 -8.34 22.16
N TYR A 524 18.77 -7.81 22.57
CA TYR A 524 17.90 -7.08 21.66
C TYR A 524 18.57 -5.85 21.07
N ARG A 525 19.17 -4.99 21.92
CA ARG A 525 19.88 -3.78 21.48
C ARG A 525 21.02 -4.10 20.52
N TYR A 526 21.79 -5.14 20.78
CA TYR A 526 22.87 -5.56 19.91
C TYR A 526 22.36 -5.94 18.51
N ASN A 527 21.32 -6.78 18.41
CA ASN A 527 20.76 -7.20 17.13
C ASN A 527 20.10 -6.01 16.39
N GLN A 528 19.42 -5.11 17.12
CA GLN A 528 18.86 -3.88 16.56
C GLN A 528 19.96 -2.97 16.02
N SER A 529 21.03 -2.72 16.77
CA SER A 529 22.14 -1.88 16.32
C SER A 529 22.86 -2.43 15.07
N ARG A 530 22.88 -3.77 14.91
CA ARG A 530 23.36 -4.41 13.67
C ARG A 530 22.47 -4.06 12.48
N ALA A 531 21.16 -4.13 12.67
CA ALA A 531 20.19 -3.78 11.63
C ALA A 531 20.24 -2.29 11.31
N ASP A 532 20.37 -1.43 12.32
CA ASP A 532 20.51 0.02 12.15
C ASP A 532 21.78 0.39 11.37
N LEU A 533 22.90 -0.28 11.66
CA LEU A 533 24.14 -0.08 10.89
C LEU A 533 23.98 -0.57 9.43
N ALA A 534 23.34 -1.73 9.21
CA ALA A 534 23.05 -2.23 7.88
C ALA A 534 22.19 -1.24 7.07
N HIS A 535 21.23 -0.60 7.73
CA HIS A 535 20.41 0.46 7.15
C HIS A 535 21.20 1.73 6.88
N ALA A 536 22.00 2.17 7.83
CA ALA A 536 22.82 3.36 7.69
C ALA A 536 23.80 3.27 6.49
N ILE A 537 24.29 2.06 6.17
CA ILE A 537 25.13 1.81 4.99
C ILE A 537 24.34 1.42 3.73
N GLY A 538 22.99 1.34 3.79
CA GLY A 538 22.12 1.03 2.66
C GLY A 538 22.23 -0.42 2.15
N GLN A 539 22.33 -1.39 3.06
CA GLN A 539 22.49 -2.83 2.75
C GLN A 539 21.55 -3.73 3.56
N THR A 540 20.47 -3.21 4.11
CA THR A 540 19.56 -3.97 4.97
C THR A 540 18.93 -5.14 4.20
N GLU A 541 18.37 -4.88 3.02
CA GLU A 541 17.77 -5.93 2.18
C GLU A 541 18.83 -6.98 1.78
N GLY A 542 20.02 -6.54 1.41
CA GLY A 542 21.10 -7.44 0.99
C GLY A 542 21.56 -8.42 2.06
N LEU A 543 21.50 -8.03 3.34
CA LEU A 543 21.94 -8.84 4.48
C LEU A 543 20.84 -9.71 5.07
N TYR A 544 19.58 -9.29 5.03
CA TYR A 544 18.48 -9.95 5.74
C TYR A 544 17.44 -10.61 4.83
N ALA A 545 17.37 -10.28 3.53
CA ALA A 545 16.47 -10.93 2.59
C ALA A 545 17.10 -12.11 1.84
N LYS A 546 18.44 -12.17 1.77
CA LYS A 546 19.20 -13.27 1.14
C LYS A 546 19.51 -14.35 2.16
#